data_491abea896b6b42178732ec7d348c2ef
#
_entry.id   491abea896b6b42178732ec7d348c2ef
#
_cell.length_a   1.000
_cell.length_b   1.000
_cell.length_c   1.000
_cell.angle_alpha   90.00
_cell.angle_beta   90.00
_cell.angle_gamma   90.00
#
_symmetry.space_group_name_H-M   'P 1'
#
loop_
_entity.id
_entity.type
_entity.pdbx_description
1 polymer ?
#
loop_
_entity_poly.entity_id
_entity_poly.type
_entity_poly.pdbx_seq_one_letter_code
_entity_poly.pdbx_strand_id
1 'polypeptide(L)' 'MKIGQTIKELRKEKNLSQTQLAQLLFTSQDTISLWERGKSLPDIVSIIRMTQIFGVTSDYILGLEK' A
#
# COMPACT_ATOMS: atom_id res chain seq x y z
N MET A 1 -6.81 -4.29 11.41
CA MET A 1 -5.45 -4.44 10.88
C MET A 1 -4.92 -3.08 10.44
N LYS A 2 -3.63 -2.88 10.53
CA LYS A 2 -3.02 -1.57 10.23
C LYS A 2 -2.49 -1.50 8.78
N ILE A 3 -3.16 -2.19 7.87
CA ILE A 3 -2.71 -2.28 6.47
C ILE A 3 -2.60 -0.88 5.85
N GLY A 4 -3.64 -0.08 5.98
CA GLY A 4 -3.65 1.25 5.38
C GLY A 4 -2.57 2.17 5.94
N GLN A 5 -2.35 2.14 7.25
CA GLN A 5 -1.31 2.94 7.88
C GLN A 5 0.07 2.50 7.40
N THR A 6 0.29 1.20 7.29
CA THR A 6 1.56 0.65 6.80
C THR A 6 1.82 1.09 5.37
N ILE A 7 0.81 1.00 4.51
CA ILE A 7 0.93 1.46 3.12
C ILE A 7 1.32 2.95 3.08
N LYS A 8 0.66 3.76 3.88
CA LYS A 8 0.95 5.20 3.93
C LYS A 8 2.39 5.46 4.37
N GLU A 9 2.86 4.77 5.41
CA GLU A 9 4.22 4.93 5.91
C GLU A 9 5.25 4.52 4.85
N LEU A 10 5.06 3.35 4.23
CA LEU A 10 5.96 2.87 3.18
C LEU A 10 5.99 3.82 1.99
N ARG A 11 4.82 4.32 1.60
CA ARG A 11 4.72 5.28 0.51
C ARG A 11 5.53 6.53 0.79
N LYS A 12 5.39 7.07 1.99
CA LYS A 12 6.10 8.29 2.40
C LYS A 12 7.61 8.06 2.47
N GLU A 13 8.04 6.88 2.92
CA GLU A 13 9.46 6.55 2.96
C GLU A 13 10.09 6.56 1.56
N LYS A 14 9.31 6.21 0.54
CA LYS A 14 9.75 6.25 -0.85
C LYS A 14 9.51 7.61 -1.52
N ASN A 15 9.00 8.59 -0.78
CA ASN A 15 8.69 9.92 -1.30
C ASN A 15 7.68 9.88 -2.45
N LEU A 16 6.72 8.95 -2.37
CA LEU A 16 5.67 8.82 -3.38
C LEU A 16 4.40 9.53 -2.90
N SER A 17 3.74 10.23 -3.83
CA SER A 17 2.38 10.71 -3.58
C SER A 17 1.40 9.55 -3.75
N GLN A 18 0.15 9.74 -3.30
CA GLN A 18 -0.90 8.75 -3.55
C GLN A 18 -1.10 8.52 -5.05
N THR A 19 -1.05 9.59 -5.85
CA THR A 19 -1.18 9.48 -7.30
C THR A 19 -0.04 8.68 -7.91
N GLN A 20 1.19 8.91 -7.46
CA GLN A 20 2.35 8.18 -7.97
C GLN A 20 2.26 6.69 -7.63
N LEU A 21 1.87 6.36 -6.40
CA LEU A 21 1.69 4.95 -6.03
C LEU A 21 0.57 4.32 -6.85
N ALA A 22 -0.53 5.05 -7.04
CA ALA A 22 -1.64 4.55 -7.85
C ALA A 22 -1.19 4.21 -9.27
N GLN A 23 -0.37 5.05 -9.87
CA GLN A 23 0.17 4.80 -11.21
C GLN A 23 1.00 3.51 -11.24
N LEU A 24 1.82 3.29 -10.23
CA LEU A 24 2.65 2.09 -10.15
C LEU A 24 1.81 0.82 -9.96
N LEU A 25 0.64 0.95 -9.34
CA LEU A 25 -0.25 -0.18 -9.07
C LEU A 25 -1.38 -0.31 -10.11
N PHE A 26 -1.40 0.55 -11.14
CA PHE A 26 -2.43 0.55 -12.18
C PHE A 26 -3.83 0.74 -11.59
N THR A 27 -3.95 1.65 -10.63
CA THR A 27 -5.23 1.95 -9.99
C THR A 27 -5.38 3.47 -9.85
N SER A 28 -6.44 3.91 -9.19
CA SER A 28 -6.72 5.34 -9.02
C SER A 28 -6.22 5.85 -7.67
N GLN A 29 -5.97 7.17 -7.61
CA GLN A 29 -5.59 7.82 -6.37
C GLN A 29 -6.67 7.65 -5.29
N ASP A 30 -7.93 7.67 -5.68
CA ASP A 30 -9.04 7.45 -4.75
C ASP A 30 -8.95 6.09 -4.08
N THR A 31 -8.56 5.06 -4.84
CA THR A 31 -8.40 3.71 -4.31
C THR A 31 -7.31 3.68 -3.24
N ILE A 32 -6.16 4.32 -3.50
CA ILE A 32 -5.07 4.40 -2.52
C ILE A 32 -5.57 5.11 -1.25
N SER A 33 -6.29 6.21 -1.43
CA SER A 33 -6.83 6.98 -0.31
C SER A 33 -7.76 6.11 0.56
N LEU A 34 -8.62 5.31 -0.08
CA LEU A 34 -9.52 4.41 0.65
C LEU A 34 -8.74 3.38 1.48
N TRP A 35 -7.69 2.80 0.91
CA TRP A 35 -6.85 1.85 1.64
C TRP A 35 -6.18 2.52 2.85
N GLU A 36 -5.61 3.71 2.66
CA GLU A 36 -4.86 4.41 3.71
C GLU A 36 -5.78 4.86 4.84
N ARG A 37 -7.05 5.12 4.54
CA ARG A 37 -8.03 5.51 5.55
C ARG A 37 -8.74 4.32 6.20
N GLY A 38 -8.41 3.10 5.76
CA GLY A 38 -9.04 1.88 6.29
C GLY A 38 -10.46 1.66 5.83
N LYS A 39 -10.88 2.31 4.73
CA LYS A 39 -12.24 2.20 4.20
C LYS A 39 -12.40 1.00 3.26
N SER A 40 -11.30 0.51 2.68
CA SER A 40 -11.30 -0.70 1.87
C SER A 40 -9.93 -1.36 1.99
N LEU A 41 -9.85 -2.62 1.59
CA LEU A 41 -8.61 -3.39 1.62
C LEU A 41 -8.05 -3.54 0.20
N PRO A 42 -6.72 -3.52 0.06
CA PRO A 42 -6.12 -3.78 -1.25
C PRO A 42 -6.35 -5.22 -1.69
N ASP A 43 -6.46 -5.42 -2.99
CA ASP A 43 -6.52 -6.75 -3.59
C ASP A 43 -5.15 -7.42 -3.53
N ILE A 44 -5.15 -8.75 -3.73
CA ILE A 44 -3.91 -9.52 -3.57
C ILE A 44 -2.86 -9.14 -4.61
N VAL A 45 -3.26 -8.80 -5.83
CA VAL A 45 -2.30 -8.40 -6.87
C VAL A 45 -1.60 -7.11 -6.47
N SER A 46 -2.35 -6.14 -5.93
CA SER A 46 -1.78 -4.88 -5.45
C SER A 46 -0.82 -5.12 -4.29
N ILE A 47 -1.17 -6.03 -3.37
CA ILE A 47 -0.27 -6.37 -2.25
C ILE A 47 1.04 -6.94 -2.78
N ILE A 48 0.99 -7.87 -3.72
CA ILE A 48 2.19 -8.48 -4.30
C ILE A 48 3.05 -7.40 -4.97
N ARG A 49 2.43 -6.50 -5.74
CA ARG A 49 3.19 -5.41 -6.39
C ARG A 49 3.82 -4.48 -5.36
N MET A 50 3.10 -4.19 -4.27
CA MET A 50 3.65 -3.34 -3.21
C MET A 50 4.85 -3.98 -2.52
N THR A 51 4.89 -5.30 -2.37
CA THR A 51 6.08 -5.95 -1.81
C THR A 51 7.31 -5.67 -2.67
N GLN A 52 7.14 -5.66 -3.99
CA GLN A 52 8.24 -5.39 -4.92
C GLN A 52 8.64 -3.90 -4.91
N ILE A 53 7.65 -3.01 -4.89
CA ILE A 53 7.90 -1.56 -4.89
C ILE A 53 8.61 -1.13 -3.61
N PHE A 54 8.15 -1.63 -2.47
CA PHE A 54 8.64 -1.21 -1.16
C PHE A 54 9.78 -2.08 -0.62
N GLY A 55 10.02 -3.24 -1.22
CA GLY A 55 11.06 -4.16 -0.75
C GLY A 55 10.74 -4.78 0.60
N VAL A 56 9.47 -5.08 0.86
CA VAL A 56 9.01 -5.70 2.11
C VAL A 56 8.21 -6.95 1.81
N THR A 57 7.94 -7.75 2.84
CA THR A 57 7.11 -8.94 2.70
C THR A 57 5.63 -8.60 2.71
N SER A 58 4.81 -9.50 2.18
CA SER A 58 3.35 -9.35 2.28
C SER A 58 2.91 -9.40 3.76
N ASP A 59 3.56 -10.23 4.56
CA ASP A 59 3.26 -10.32 6.00
C ASP A 59 3.46 -8.97 6.69
N TYR A 60 4.51 -8.23 6.31
CA TYR A 60 4.75 -6.90 6.87
C TYR A 60 3.61 -5.94 6.51
N ILE A 61 3.20 -5.94 5.24
CA ILE A 61 2.11 -5.06 4.78
C ILE A 61 0.81 -5.41 5.51
N LEU A 62 0.56 -6.71 5.70
CA LEU A 62 -0.67 -7.20 6.33
C LEU A 62 -0.65 -7.07 7.86
N GLY A 63 0.49 -6.68 8.43
CA GLY A 63 0.61 -6.54 9.89
C GLY A 63 0.78 -7.85 10.62
N LEU A 64 1.21 -8.90 9.94
CA LEU A 64 1.42 -10.24 10.53
C LEU A 64 2.84 -10.44 11.02
N GLU A 65 3.77 -9.62 10.58
CA GLU A 65 5.17 -9.66 10.98
C GLU A 65 5.37 -8.86 12.26
N LYS A 66 6.15 -9.42 13.18
CA LYS A 66 6.44 -8.76 14.45
C LYS A 66 7.72 -7.95 14.40
#